data_99ca62efa0fa4330f731e86a2d2db7b8
#
_entry.id   99ca62efa0fa4330f731e86a2d2db7b8
#
_cell.length_a   1.000
_cell.length_b   1.000
_cell.length_c   1.000
_cell.angle_alpha   90.00
_cell.angle_beta   90.00
_cell.angle_gamma   90.00
#
_symmetry.space_group_name_H-M   'P 1'
#
loop_
_entity.id
_entity.type
_entity.pdbx_description
1 polymer ?
#
loop_
_entity_poly.entity_id
_entity_poly.type
_entity_poly.pdbx_seq_one_letter_code
_entity_poly.pdbx_strand_id
1 'polypeptide(L)'
;MAHALETVERSKILIDHPLLSANNGRYSYKIERKGDQSLYSVTDGITTIIMPIRWAMGASSAIGQTYILEKDGQLYESRMSWFQQLHGLGPTLGSAGVLPADLHEAAGRLMSHGDKLACFGCHASNAAHGDQLTLDKMIPGVQCGHCHQEVEAHLASMLEKSGQPIFPPKLSKLSTEEMSNFCGQCHRTWAEIAMQGNPSIANIRFQPYRLTGSKCYDPDDARISCVACHNPHEEVSAKAEDYDAKCQACHAGGKAEANACPVSKSKCVTCHMPKIELPGGHYKFSDHHIRIVRAGEPYPG
;
A
#
# COMPACT_ATOMS: atom_id res chain seq x y z
N MET A 1 -4.57 2.23 6.92
CA MET A 1 -4.16 3.32 5.98
C MET A 1 -3.60 4.54 6.71
N ALA A 2 -4.01 4.84 7.93
CA ALA A 2 -3.46 5.97 8.72
C ALA A 2 -1.92 5.96 8.87
N HIS A 3 -1.29 4.79 8.80
CA HIS A 3 0.17 4.60 8.89
C HIS A 3 0.85 4.46 7.51
N ALA A 4 0.19 4.89 6.42
CA ALA A 4 0.78 4.80 5.08
C ALA A 4 2.02 5.69 4.91
N LEU A 5 2.09 6.80 5.65
CA LEU A 5 3.24 7.68 5.80
C LEU A 5 3.35 8.07 7.28
N GLU A 6 4.55 8.01 7.82
CA GLU A 6 4.84 8.39 9.20
C GLU A 6 6.00 9.39 9.23
N THR A 7 5.97 10.29 10.22
CA THR A 7 7.16 11.08 10.54
C THR A 7 8.20 10.18 11.23
N VAL A 8 9.47 10.60 11.21
CA VAL A 8 10.57 9.83 11.80
C VAL A 8 10.34 9.57 13.30
N GLU A 9 9.76 10.54 14.01
CA GLU A 9 9.48 10.45 15.44
C GLU A 9 8.43 9.37 15.76
N ARG A 10 7.51 9.12 14.83
CA ARG A 10 6.39 8.18 14.97
C ARG A 10 6.64 6.82 14.33
N SER A 11 7.65 6.70 13.47
CA SER A 11 7.95 5.43 12.83
C SER A 11 8.34 4.37 13.85
N LYS A 12 7.44 3.44 14.09
CA LYS A 12 7.66 2.34 15.03
C LYS A 12 8.90 1.51 14.65
N ILE A 13 9.15 1.31 13.35
CA ILE A 13 10.33 0.58 12.88
C ILE A 13 11.61 1.30 13.29
N LEU A 14 11.70 2.61 13.07
CA LEU A 14 12.89 3.39 13.43
C LEU A 14 13.05 3.52 14.95
N ILE A 15 11.98 3.42 15.72
CA ILE A 15 12.00 3.41 17.19
C ILE A 15 12.48 2.05 17.72
N ASP A 16 11.87 0.98 17.25
CA ASP A 16 12.15 -0.39 17.72
C ASP A 16 13.51 -0.90 17.21
N HIS A 17 14.00 -0.35 16.08
CA HIS A 17 15.27 -0.71 15.46
C HIS A 17 16.16 0.52 15.29
N PRO A 18 16.76 1.06 16.38
CA PRO A 18 17.54 2.30 16.33
C PRO A 18 18.84 2.18 15.52
N LEU A 19 19.22 0.95 15.19
CA LEU A 19 20.36 0.66 14.33
C LEU A 19 19.99 -0.46 13.35
N LEU A 20 19.98 -0.14 12.06
CA LEU A 20 19.81 -1.09 10.97
C LEU A 20 21.04 -1.04 10.05
N SER A 21 21.47 -2.18 9.54
CA SER A 21 22.58 -2.25 8.57
C SER A 21 22.36 -3.36 7.56
N ALA A 22 22.89 -3.16 6.34
CA ALA A 22 22.90 -4.16 5.29
C ALA A 22 24.02 -3.88 4.29
N ASN A 23 24.38 -4.90 3.51
CA ASN A 23 25.27 -4.75 2.37
C ASN A 23 24.53 -5.07 1.08
N ASN A 24 24.81 -4.32 0.03
CA ASN A 24 24.31 -4.60 -1.32
C ASN A 24 25.44 -4.34 -2.34
N GLY A 25 25.98 -5.41 -2.89
CA GLY A 25 27.19 -5.35 -3.69
C GLY A 25 28.38 -4.80 -2.89
N ARG A 26 29.03 -3.76 -3.42
CA ARG A 26 30.18 -3.10 -2.77
C ARG A 26 29.80 -2.04 -1.74
N TYR A 27 28.51 -1.78 -1.57
CA TYR A 27 28.01 -0.70 -0.72
C TYR A 27 27.51 -1.25 0.61
N SER A 28 27.87 -0.54 1.69
CA SER A 28 27.36 -0.79 3.05
C SER A 28 26.40 0.32 3.44
N TYR A 29 25.23 -0.08 3.96
CA TYR A 29 24.13 0.79 4.35
C TYR A 29 23.91 0.76 5.84
N LYS A 30 23.57 1.91 6.40
CA LYS A 30 23.24 2.03 7.81
C LYS A 30 22.14 3.04 8.01
N ILE A 31 21.17 2.71 8.85
CA ILE A 31 20.23 3.67 9.44
C ILE A 31 20.52 3.73 10.93
N GLU A 32 20.73 4.94 11.45
CA GLU A 32 21.04 5.16 12.85
C GLU A 32 20.10 6.23 13.40
N ARG A 33 19.35 5.87 14.45
CA ARG A 33 18.50 6.81 15.17
C ARG A 33 19.29 7.54 16.24
N LYS A 34 19.16 8.88 16.28
CA LYS A 34 19.78 9.77 17.26
C LYS A 34 18.71 10.72 17.79
N GLY A 35 18.19 10.41 18.98
CA GLY A 35 17.04 11.13 19.52
C GLY A 35 15.82 10.99 18.61
N ASP A 36 15.24 12.10 18.16
CA ASP A 36 14.07 12.13 17.28
C ASP A 36 14.43 12.11 15.79
N GLN A 37 15.72 12.07 15.45
CA GLN A 37 16.19 12.00 14.06
C GLN A 37 16.69 10.61 13.72
N SER A 38 16.62 10.27 12.44
CA SER A 38 17.25 9.08 11.89
C SER A 38 18.08 9.47 10.67
N LEU A 39 19.29 8.97 10.62
CA LEU A 39 20.24 9.21 9.53
C LEU A 39 20.40 7.96 8.70
N TYR A 40 20.25 8.09 7.40
CA TYR A 40 20.55 7.06 6.41
C TYR A 40 21.95 7.33 5.86
N SER A 41 22.83 6.36 5.89
CA SER A 41 24.17 6.45 5.36
C SER A 41 24.49 5.27 4.43
N VAL A 42 25.27 5.56 3.41
CA VAL A 42 25.82 4.58 2.49
C VAL A 42 27.30 4.88 2.25
N THR A 43 28.13 3.82 2.21
CA THR A 43 29.56 3.93 1.95
C THR A 43 30.05 2.85 0.99
N ASP A 44 31.05 3.18 0.17
CA ASP A 44 31.81 2.25 -0.65
C ASP A 44 33.12 1.82 0.01
N GLY A 45 33.33 2.22 1.28
CA GLY A 45 34.55 1.98 2.05
C GLY A 45 35.58 3.10 1.96
N ILE A 46 35.43 4.05 1.03
CA ILE A 46 36.30 5.21 0.84
C ILE A 46 35.53 6.49 1.20
N THR A 47 34.34 6.63 0.64
CA THR A 47 33.49 7.80 0.82
C THR A 47 32.17 7.37 1.45
N THR A 48 31.56 8.28 2.21
CA THR A 48 30.27 8.06 2.84
C THR A 48 29.32 9.23 2.52
N ILE A 49 28.11 8.90 2.06
CA ILE A 49 27.00 9.84 1.92
C ILE A 49 26.09 9.64 3.13
N ILE A 50 25.70 10.72 3.79
CA ILE A 50 24.77 10.72 4.92
C ILE A 50 23.63 11.68 4.59
N MET A 51 22.39 11.21 4.74
CA MET A 51 21.18 12.01 4.55
C MET A 51 20.20 11.79 5.70
N PRO A 52 19.55 12.82 6.21
CA PRO A 52 18.47 12.65 7.17
C PRO A 52 17.27 11.98 6.50
N ILE A 53 16.63 11.09 7.23
CA ILE A 53 15.32 10.56 6.87
C ILE A 53 14.29 11.62 7.25
N ARG A 54 13.42 11.98 6.31
CA ARG A 54 12.34 12.93 6.51
C ARG A 54 11.03 12.24 6.84
N TRP A 55 10.71 11.18 6.10
CA TRP A 55 9.49 10.37 6.28
C TRP A 55 9.79 8.89 6.08
N ALA A 56 8.96 8.08 6.73
CA ALA A 56 8.92 6.65 6.59
C ALA A 56 7.61 6.25 5.89
N MET A 57 7.70 5.66 4.71
CA MET A 57 6.58 5.35 3.83
C MET A 57 6.28 3.85 3.85
N GLY A 58 5.01 3.50 4.10
CA GLY A 58 4.54 2.13 4.25
C GLY A 58 4.22 1.77 5.70
N ALA A 59 3.15 0.98 5.88
CA ALA A 59 2.71 0.56 7.20
C ALA A 59 3.74 -0.36 7.87
N SER A 60 4.20 0.03 9.02
CA SER A 60 5.23 -0.67 9.80
C SER A 60 4.89 -2.11 10.15
N SER A 61 3.60 -2.47 10.19
CA SER A 61 3.13 -3.79 10.64
C SER A 61 2.95 -4.82 9.53
N ALA A 62 2.90 -4.41 8.25
CA ALA A 62 2.41 -5.30 7.21
C ALA A 62 3.49 -5.85 6.27
N ILE A 63 4.27 -5.01 5.59
CA ILE A 63 5.10 -5.46 4.47
C ILE A 63 6.52 -4.96 4.61
N GLY A 64 6.68 -3.63 4.70
CA GLY A 64 7.97 -2.97 4.73
C GLY A 64 7.81 -1.47 4.80
N GLN A 65 8.93 -0.78 4.94
CA GLN A 65 8.98 0.67 5.07
C GLN A 65 10.13 1.22 4.23
N THR A 66 9.80 2.08 3.28
CA THR A 66 10.75 2.83 2.45
C THR A 66 10.95 4.21 3.05
N TYR A 67 12.16 4.75 2.95
CA TYR A 67 12.49 6.01 3.57
C TYR A 67 12.62 7.11 2.53
N ILE A 68 12.03 8.26 2.82
CA ILE A 68 12.22 9.49 2.04
C ILE A 68 13.29 10.32 2.73
N LEU A 69 14.38 10.52 2.02
CA LEU A 69 15.55 11.23 2.46
C LEU A 69 15.49 12.67 1.96
N GLU A 70 16.09 13.59 2.69
CA GLU A 70 16.16 15.00 2.28
C GLU A 70 17.62 15.47 2.27
N LYS A 71 18.03 16.10 1.17
CA LYS A 71 19.33 16.75 1.03
C LYS A 71 19.21 17.99 0.14
N ASP A 72 19.71 19.11 0.61
CA ASP A 72 19.72 20.37 -0.13
C ASP A 72 18.33 20.78 -0.69
N GLY A 73 17.26 20.54 0.09
CA GLY A 73 15.87 20.78 -0.29
C GLY A 73 15.30 19.80 -1.34
N GLN A 74 16.06 18.78 -1.71
CA GLN A 74 15.63 17.73 -2.62
C GLN A 74 15.25 16.46 -1.85
N LEU A 75 14.25 15.75 -2.38
CA LEU A 75 13.79 14.48 -1.81
C LEU A 75 14.30 13.31 -2.63
N TYR A 76 14.73 12.28 -1.92
CA TYR A 76 15.23 11.03 -2.49
C TYR A 76 14.47 9.84 -1.91
N GLU A 77 14.11 8.89 -2.76
CA GLU A 77 13.66 7.58 -2.32
C GLU A 77 14.89 6.73 -1.95
N SER A 78 14.93 6.20 -0.73
CA SER A 78 16.06 5.40 -0.27
C SER A 78 16.27 4.15 -1.11
N ARG A 79 17.52 3.79 -1.36
CA ARG A 79 17.87 2.55 -2.07
C ARG A 79 17.53 1.29 -1.30
N MET A 80 17.54 1.37 0.03
CA MET A 80 17.22 0.26 0.93
C MET A 80 15.96 0.59 1.72
N SER A 81 15.10 -0.40 1.85
CA SER A 81 13.87 -0.38 2.65
C SER A 81 13.99 -1.43 3.76
N TRP A 82 13.29 -1.22 4.85
CA TRP A 82 13.09 -2.26 5.85
C TRP A 82 11.96 -3.22 5.41
N PHE A 83 12.16 -4.51 5.63
CA PHE A 83 11.17 -5.54 5.35
C PHE A 83 10.93 -6.43 6.56
N GLN A 84 9.65 -6.64 6.89
CA GLN A 84 9.24 -7.51 8.01
C GLN A 84 9.77 -8.93 7.85
N GLN A 85 9.73 -9.48 6.65
CA GLN A 85 10.18 -10.85 6.39
C GLN A 85 11.69 -11.03 6.58
N LEU A 86 12.47 -9.97 6.31
CA LEU A 86 13.92 -9.97 6.50
C LEU A 86 14.33 -9.60 7.94
N HIS A 87 13.42 -9.02 8.72
CA HIS A 87 13.74 -8.34 9.98
C HIS A 87 14.93 -7.37 9.82
N GLY A 88 15.03 -6.69 8.67
CA GLY A 88 16.17 -5.89 8.30
C GLY A 88 16.00 -5.14 6.99
N LEU A 89 17.10 -4.56 6.51
CA LEU A 89 17.14 -3.81 5.25
C LEU A 89 17.33 -4.74 4.04
N GLY A 90 16.59 -4.47 2.99
CA GLY A 90 16.74 -5.05 1.65
C GLY A 90 16.57 -3.98 0.57
N PRO A 91 16.90 -4.26 -0.70
CA PRO A 91 16.71 -3.32 -1.79
C PRO A 91 15.24 -2.87 -1.89
N THR A 92 15.04 -1.56 -2.03
CA THR A 92 13.70 -0.99 -2.23
C THR A 92 13.04 -1.63 -3.45
N LEU A 93 11.73 -1.86 -3.38
CA LEU A 93 10.97 -2.47 -4.45
C LEU A 93 11.14 -1.65 -5.75
N GLY A 94 11.46 -2.34 -6.84
CA GLY A 94 11.85 -1.71 -8.11
C GLY A 94 13.36 -1.51 -8.26
N SER A 95 14.14 -1.61 -7.18
CA SER A 95 15.61 -1.54 -7.20
C SER A 95 16.27 -2.92 -7.06
N ALA A 96 15.48 -3.96 -6.78
CA ALA A 96 16.00 -5.32 -6.61
C ALA A 96 16.63 -5.85 -7.91
N GLY A 97 17.79 -6.49 -7.79
CA GLY A 97 18.51 -7.03 -8.93
C GLY A 97 19.31 -6.03 -9.76
N VAL A 98 19.23 -4.73 -9.46
CA VAL A 98 20.01 -3.68 -10.13
C VAL A 98 21.08 -3.17 -9.15
N LEU A 99 22.34 -3.33 -9.49
CA LEU A 99 23.44 -2.76 -8.70
C LEU A 99 23.62 -1.27 -9.06
N PRO A 100 23.82 -0.39 -8.06
CA PRO A 100 24.07 1.02 -8.30
C PRO A 100 25.39 1.23 -9.05
N ALA A 101 25.43 2.13 -10.01
CA ALA A 101 26.62 2.46 -10.78
C ALA A 101 27.66 3.21 -9.92
N ASP A 102 27.18 4.10 -9.06
CA ASP A 102 28.01 4.92 -8.19
C ASP A 102 27.40 5.10 -6.78
N LEU A 103 28.11 5.82 -5.91
CA LEU A 103 27.72 6.04 -4.53
C LEU A 103 26.46 6.94 -4.41
N HIS A 104 26.22 7.84 -5.36
CA HIS A 104 25.02 8.69 -5.36
C HIS A 104 23.78 7.86 -5.70
N GLU A 105 23.86 7.01 -6.70
CA GLU A 105 22.78 6.08 -7.04
C GLU A 105 22.56 5.06 -5.92
N ALA A 106 23.65 4.64 -5.24
CA ALA A 106 23.55 3.79 -4.06
C ALA A 106 22.86 4.47 -2.90
N ALA A 107 22.97 5.78 -2.73
CA ALA A 107 22.31 6.51 -1.67
C ALA A 107 20.78 6.54 -1.84
N GLY A 108 20.30 6.71 -3.08
CA GLY A 108 18.87 6.74 -3.36
C GLY A 108 18.57 7.44 -4.69
N ARG A 109 17.33 7.33 -5.11
CA ARG A 109 16.83 7.91 -6.34
C ARG A 109 16.24 9.30 -6.08
N LEU A 110 16.72 10.31 -6.79
CA LEU A 110 16.12 11.64 -6.75
C LEU A 110 14.65 11.54 -7.22
N MET A 111 13.73 12.05 -6.42
CA MET A 111 12.30 12.04 -6.72
C MET A 111 11.95 13.18 -7.68
N SER A 112 11.44 12.81 -8.85
CA SER A 112 10.81 13.76 -9.78
C SER A 112 9.54 14.36 -9.17
N HIS A 113 8.98 15.39 -9.81
CA HIS A 113 7.68 15.94 -9.42
C HIS A 113 6.57 14.87 -9.49
N GLY A 114 6.55 14.07 -10.55
CA GLY A 114 5.60 12.97 -10.71
C GLY A 114 5.75 11.88 -9.63
N ASP A 115 6.99 11.53 -9.24
CA ASP A 115 7.21 10.59 -8.12
C ASP A 115 6.63 11.13 -6.82
N LYS A 116 6.85 12.41 -6.52
CA LYS A 116 6.33 13.05 -5.32
C LYS A 116 4.80 13.05 -5.30
N LEU A 117 4.17 13.42 -6.43
CA LEU A 117 2.71 13.35 -6.57
C LEU A 117 2.19 11.93 -6.35
N ALA A 118 2.79 10.93 -7.01
CA ALA A 118 2.36 9.54 -6.89
C ALA A 118 2.54 8.98 -5.48
N CYS A 119 3.64 9.29 -4.81
CA CYS A 119 3.90 8.82 -3.46
C CYS A 119 3.03 9.53 -2.42
N PHE A 120 3.13 10.85 -2.35
CA PHE A 120 2.45 11.61 -1.30
C PHE A 120 0.95 11.72 -1.53
N GLY A 121 0.47 11.73 -2.79
CA GLY A 121 -0.94 11.74 -3.11
C GLY A 121 -1.70 10.51 -2.60
N CYS A 122 -1.02 9.35 -2.52
CA CYS A 122 -1.62 8.11 -2.00
C CYS A 122 -1.30 7.85 -0.52
N HIS A 123 -0.16 8.35 -0.03
CA HIS A 123 0.34 8.01 1.30
C HIS A 123 0.10 9.09 2.35
N ALA A 124 -0.35 10.29 1.95
CA ALA A 124 -0.64 11.39 2.86
C ALA A 124 -1.92 12.13 2.46
N SER A 125 -2.56 12.77 3.42
CA SER A 125 -3.71 13.63 3.18
C SER A 125 -3.26 15.07 2.93
N ASN A 126 -4.00 15.81 2.09
CA ASN A 126 -3.72 17.21 1.72
C ASN A 126 -2.32 17.43 1.10
N ALA A 127 -1.69 16.39 0.58
CA ALA A 127 -0.36 16.47 -0.02
C ALA A 127 -0.36 16.87 -1.48
N ALA A 128 -1.45 16.58 -2.19
CA ALA A 128 -1.58 16.83 -3.62
C ALA A 128 -3.00 17.29 -3.98
N HIS A 129 -3.10 18.26 -4.87
CA HIS A 129 -4.33 18.74 -5.47
C HIS A 129 -4.12 18.87 -6.98
N GLY A 130 -4.59 17.87 -7.74
CA GLY A 130 -4.23 17.74 -9.16
C GLY A 130 -2.73 17.51 -9.32
N ASP A 131 -2.07 18.38 -10.06
CA ASP A 131 -0.62 18.39 -10.28
C ASP A 131 0.18 19.22 -9.26
N GLN A 132 -0.48 19.83 -8.29
CA GLN A 132 0.15 20.68 -7.28
C GLN A 132 0.47 19.88 -6.02
N LEU A 133 1.71 20.01 -5.53
CA LEU A 133 2.19 19.47 -4.26
C LEU A 133 2.11 20.53 -3.16
N THR A 134 1.56 20.16 -2.03
CA THR A 134 1.41 21.01 -0.82
C THR A 134 2.01 20.30 0.39
N LEU A 135 3.30 19.94 0.32
CA LEU A 135 3.98 19.17 1.36
C LEU A 135 4.06 19.91 2.71
N ASP A 136 3.98 21.23 2.71
CA ASP A 136 3.91 22.08 3.90
C ASP A 136 2.57 21.98 4.66
N LYS A 137 1.50 21.58 3.94
CA LYS A 137 0.14 21.40 4.50
C LYS A 137 -0.25 19.92 4.63
N MET A 138 0.66 19.05 4.24
CA MET A 138 0.45 17.62 4.25
C MET A 138 0.23 17.08 5.67
N ILE A 139 -0.73 16.19 5.80
CA ILE A 139 -0.94 15.39 7.01
C ILE A 139 -0.45 13.97 6.70
N PRO A 140 0.60 13.48 7.39
CA PRO A 140 1.10 12.12 7.18
C PRO A 140 0.03 11.06 7.39
N GLY A 141 -0.02 10.08 6.48
CA GLY A 141 -1.03 9.03 6.47
C GLY A 141 -2.36 9.45 5.87
N VAL A 142 -3.22 8.48 5.60
CA VAL A 142 -4.55 8.66 5.03
C VAL A 142 -5.53 8.96 6.15
N GLN A 143 -6.04 10.18 6.21
CA GLN A 143 -7.00 10.66 7.19
C GLN A 143 -8.43 10.61 6.64
N CYS A 144 -9.42 10.87 7.51
CA CYS A 144 -10.85 10.81 7.16
C CYS A 144 -11.18 11.63 5.89
N GLY A 145 -10.69 12.87 5.80
CA GLY A 145 -10.95 13.78 4.68
C GLY A 145 -10.36 13.34 3.34
N HIS A 146 -9.45 12.35 3.34
CA HIS A 146 -8.93 11.80 2.10
C HIS A 146 -9.98 10.93 1.36
N CYS A 147 -10.85 10.27 2.11
CA CYS A 147 -11.93 9.43 1.58
C CYS A 147 -13.31 10.09 1.70
N HIS A 148 -13.55 10.85 2.77
CA HIS A 148 -14.82 11.50 3.05
C HIS A 148 -14.72 12.99 2.75
N GLN A 149 -15.28 13.41 1.64
CA GLN A 149 -15.48 14.82 1.35
C GLN A 149 -16.34 15.46 2.44
N GLU A 150 -16.20 16.79 2.63
CA GLU A 150 -16.99 17.58 3.60
C GLU A 150 -16.78 17.21 5.07
N VAL A 151 -15.69 16.48 5.41
CA VAL A 151 -15.40 16.11 6.81
C VAL A 151 -15.24 17.34 7.71
N GLU A 152 -14.68 18.43 7.19
CA GLU A 152 -14.53 19.69 7.93
C GLU A 152 -15.89 20.35 8.20
N ALA A 153 -16.77 20.38 7.19
CA ALA A 153 -18.14 20.87 7.33
C ALA A 153 -18.94 20.00 8.30
N HIS A 154 -18.75 18.67 8.26
CA HIS A 154 -19.32 17.75 9.24
C HIS A 154 -18.87 18.10 10.66
N LEU A 155 -17.57 18.21 10.89
CA LEU A 155 -17.03 18.54 12.22
C LEU A 155 -17.52 19.91 12.71
N ALA A 156 -17.53 20.92 11.85
CA ALA A 156 -18.05 22.24 12.19
C ALA A 156 -19.54 22.16 12.58
N SER A 157 -20.36 21.46 11.78
CA SER A 157 -21.79 21.31 12.07
C SER A 157 -22.09 20.57 13.37
N MET A 158 -21.21 19.63 13.76
CA MET A 158 -21.37 18.91 15.03
C MET A 158 -20.99 19.76 16.25
N LEU A 159 -20.13 20.78 16.06
CA LEU A 159 -19.76 21.73 17.11
C LEU A 159 -20.81 22.83 17.28
N GLU A 160 -21.56 23.17 16.22
CA GLU A 160 -22.64 24.12 16.25
C GLU A 160 -23.93 23.50 16.82
N LYS A 161 -24.25 23.78 18.08
CA LYS A 161 -25.40 23.20 18.80
C LYS A 161 -26.79 23.55 18.23
N SER A 162 -26.88 24.41 17.22
CA SER A 162 -28.13 24.93 16.68
C SER A 162 -28.39 24.55 15.22
N GLY A 163 -27.47 23.87 14.52
CA GLY A 163 -27.58 23.52 13.11
C GLY A 163 -28.05 22.07 12.88
N GLN A 164 -28.48 21.78 11.64
CA GLN A 164 -28.67 20.39 11.19
C GLN A 164 -27.28 19.78 10.92
N PRO A 165 -26.98 18.58 11.45
CA PRO A 165 -25.70 17.91 11.18
C PRO A 165 -25.49 17.65 9.67
N ILE A 166 -24.36 18.07 9.14
CA ILE A 166 -23.91 17.72 7.79
C ILE A 166 -23.24 16.35 7.88
N PHE A 167 -23.61 15.41 7.02
CA PHE A 167 -22.98 14.08 6.96
C PHE A 167 -22.25 13.89 5.64
N PRO A 168 -21.01 13.37 5.66
CA PRO A 168 -20.32 13.00 4.45
C PRO A 168 -21.10 11.98 3.61
N PRO A 169 -20.93 11.97 2.28
CA PRO A 169 -21.55 10.98 1.41
C PRO A 169 -21.22 9.55 1.85
N LYS A 170 -22.24 8.68 1.80
CA LYS A 170 -22.06 7.26 2.15
C LYS A 170 -21.43 6.51 0.99
N LEU A 171 -20.15 6.18 1.09
CA LEU A 171 -19.41 5.41 0.08
C LEU A 171 -20.01 4.01 -0.15
N SER A 172 -20.71 3.44 0.84
CA SER A 172 -21.41 2.15 0.70
C SER A 172 -22.55 2.13 -0.32
N LYS A 173 -22.89 3.26 -0.93
CA LYS A 173 -23.88 3.34 -2.01
C LYS A 173 -23.27 3.22 -3.40
N LEU A 174 -21.94 3.23 -3.51
CA LEU A 174 -21.23 3.08 -4.77
C LEU A 174 -21.43 1.66 -5.32
N SER A 175 -21.59 1.55 -6.62
CA SER A 175 -21.53 0.25 -7.32
C SER A 175 -20.15 -0.39 -7.16
N THR A 176 -20.02 -1.64 -7.58
CA THR A 176 -18.72 -2.34 -7.55
C THR A 176 -17.66 -1.58 -8.35
N GLU A 177 -18.01 -1.10 -9.55
CA GLU A 177 -17.09 -0.36 -10.40
C GLU A 177 -16.72 0.99 -9.78
N GLU A 178 -17.70 1.78 -9.33
CA GLU A 178 -17.45 3.07 -8.68
C GLU A 178 -16.56 2.91 -7.44
N MET A 179 -16.81 1.88 -6.61
CA MET A 179 -15.97 1.59 -5.45
C MET A 179 -14.55 1.14 -5.85
N SER A 180 -14.42 0.33 -6.90
CA SER A 180 -13.12 -0.07 -7.43
C SER A 180 -12.33 1.13 -7.95
N ASN A 181 -12.98 2.04 -8.66
CA ASN A 181 -12.36 3.27 -9.15
C ASN A 181 -12.01 4.22 -8.01
N PHE A 182 -12.85 4.33 -6.99
CA PHE A 182 -12.58 5.13 -5.80
C PHE A 182 -11.34 4.63 -5.05
N CYS A 183 -11.29 3.36 -4.72
CA CYS A 183 -10.10 2.74 -4.08
C CYS A 183 -8.89 2.75 -5.01
N GLY A 184 -9.15 2.60 -6.31
CA GLY A 184 -8.15 2.57 -7.37
C GLY A 184 -7.34 3.85 -7.50
N GLN A 185 -7.82 4.99 -7.02
CA GLN A 185 -7.03 6.24 -6.99
C GLN A 185 -5.67 6.06 -6.31
N CYS A 186 -5.60 5.17 -5.31
CA CYS A 186 -4.35 4.80 -4.63
C CYS A 186 -3.91 3.35 -4.95
N HIS A 187 -4.85 2.44 -5.17
CA HIS A 187 -4.61 1.03 -5.42
C HIS A 187 -4.57 0.64 -6.89
N ARG A 188 -4.58 1.61 -7.79
CA ARG A 188 -4.57 1.55 -9.25
C ARG A 188 -5.75 0.76 -9.85
N THR A 189 -6.43 1.41 -10.76
CA THR A 189 -7.56 0.87 -11.50
C THR A 189 -7.09 -0.07 -12.61
N TRP A 190 -8.03 -0.84 -13.18
CA TRP A 190 -7.79 -1.63 -14.38
C TRP A 190 -7.34 -0.72 -15.54
N ALA A 191 -7.99 0.44 -15.71
CA ALA A 191 -7.68 1.37 -16.78
C ALA A 191 -6.25 1.90 -16.70
N GLU A 192 -5.76 2.27 -15.50
CA GLU A 192 -4.38 2.70 -15.31
C GLU A 192 -3.36 1.63 -15.68
N ILE A 193 -3.60 0.37 -15.27
CA ILE A 193 -2.71 -0.74 -15.62
C ILE A 193 -2.74 -1.02 -17.13
N ALA A 194 -3.93 -0.99 -17.75
CA ALA A 194 -4.07 -1.17 -19.19
C ALA A 194 -3.35 -0.07 -19.99
N MET A 195 -3.48 1.19 -19.55
CA MET A 195 -2.80 2.33 -20.19
C MET A 195 -1.27 2.27 -20.05
N GLN A 196 -0.75 1.68 -18.98
CA GLN A 196 0.68 1.46 -18.81
C GLN A 196 1.24 0.36 -19.72
N GLY A 197 0.37 -0.38 -20.43
CA GLY A 197 0.75 -1.40 -21.40
C GLY A 197 1.38 -2.67 -20.80
N ASN A 198 1.22 -2.91 -19.51
CA ASN A 198 1.83 -4.05 -18.82
C ASN A 198 0.84 -4.80 -17.89
N PRO A 199 -0.30 -5.28 -18.38
CA PRO A 199 -1.17 -6.17 -17.63
C PRO A 199 -0.44 -7.49 -17.35
N SER A 200 -0.20 -7.81 -16.07
CA SER A 200 0.49 -9.05 -15.69
C SER A 200 0.35 -9.35 -14.21
N ILE A 201 0.79 -10.54 -13.81
CA ILE A 201 0.88 -10.92 -12.39
C ILE A 201 1.82 -10.00 -11.59
N ALA A 202 2.75 -9.28 -12.22
CA ALA A 202 3.57 -8.27 -11.55
C ALA A 202 2.74 -7.15 -10.91
N ASN A 203 1.50 -6.97 -11.37
CA ASN A 203 0.53 -6.01 -10.83
C ASN A 203 -0.36 -6.60 -9.73
N ILE A 204 -0.01 -7.75 -9.16
CA ILE A 204 -0.80 -8.44 -8.10
C ILE A 204 -1.09 -7.54 -6.89
N ARG A 205 -0.22 -6.57 -6.61
CA ARG A 205 -0.38 -5.59 -5.53
C ARG A 205 -1.46 -4.53 -5.79
N PHE A 206 -2.03 -4.50 -7.00
CA PHE A 206 -3.08 -3.56 -7.39
C PHE A 206 -4.43 -4.29 -7.43
N GLN A 207 -5.08 -4.33 -6.26
CA GLN A 207 -6.25 -5.16 -6.01
C GLN A 207 -7.45 -4.84 -6.90
N PRO A 208 -7.81 -3.56 -7.18
CA PRO A 208 -8.90 -3.25 -8.12
C PRO A 208 -8.68 -3.85 -9.50
N TYR A 209 -7.47 -3.73 -10.05
CA TYR A 209 -7.12 -4.36 -11.33
C TYR A 209 -7.32 -5.89 -11.29
N ARG A 210 -6.85 -6.55 -10.24
CA ARG A 210 -6.97 -8.01 -10.12
C ARG A 210 -8.40 -8.47 -9.89
N LEU A 211 -9.19 -7.70 -9.14
CA LEU A 211 -10.57 -8.06 -8.82
C LEU A 211 -11.46 -8.14 -10.08
N THR A 212 -11.22 -7.30 -11.09
CA THR A 212 -11.99 -7.31 -12.34
C THR A 212 -11.91 -8.63 -13.11
N GLY A 213 -10.83 -9.40 -12.92
CA GLY A 213 -10.68 -10.75 -13.48
C GLY A 213 -11.46 -11.84 -12.74
N SER A 214 -12.07 -11.54 -11.59
CA SER A 214 -12.79 -12.52 -10.78
C SER A 214 -14.12 -12.91 -11.42
N LYS A 215 -14.46 -14.21 -11.38
CA LYS A 215 -15.74 -14.69 -11.93
C LYS A 215 -16.98 -14.18 -11.18
N CYS A 216 -16.82 -13.74 -9.96
CA CYS A 216 -17.88 -13.12 -9.16
C CYS A 216 -17.94 -11.59 -9.32
N TYR A 217 -17.02 -10.99 -10.09
CA TYR A 217 -17.05 -9.55 -10.35
C TYR A 217 -18.20 -9.20 -11.30
N ASP A 218 -19.01 -8.26 -10.86
CA ASP A 218 -20.08 -7.67 -11.66
C ASP A 218 -20.03 -6.15 -11.37
N PRO A 219 -19.78 -5.29 -12.38
CA PRO A 219 -19.63 -3.86 -12.18
C PRO A 219 -20.87 -3.19 -11.59
N ASP A 220 -22.06 -3.77 -11.83
CA ASP A 220 -23.35 -3.23 -11.39
C ASP A 220 -23.82 -3.83 -10.06
N ASP A 221 -23.17 -4.89 -9.55
CA ASP A 221 -23.54 -5.57 -8.30
C ASP A 221 -22.66 -5.14 -7.12
N ALA A 222 -23.15 -4.23 -6.30
CA ALA A 222 -22.44 -3.71 -5.13
C ALA A 222 -22.10 -4.76 -4.04
N ARG A 223 -22.62 -6.00 -4.16
CA ARG A 223 -22.33 -7.08 -3.20
C ARG A 223 -20.87 -7.56 -3.26
N ILE A 224 -20.20 -7.36 -4.42
CA ILE A 224 -18.78 -7.66 -4.58
C ILE A 224 -18.02 -6.35 -4.72
N SER A 225 -17.67 -5.77 -3.62
CA SER A 225 -16.91 -4.53 -3.57
C SER A 225 -15.81 -4.60 -2.52
N CYS A 226 -14.88 -3.65 -2.55
CA CYS A 226 -13.77 -3.58 -1.59
C CYS A 226 -14.29 -3.61 -0.14
N VAL A 227 -15.31 -2.81 0.15
CA VAL A 227 -15.89 -2.68 1.50
C VAL A 227 -16.79 -3.86 1.90
N ALA A 228 -17.19 -4.71 0.98
CA ALA A 228 -17.89 -5.94 1.32
C ALA A 228 -16.99 -6.93 2.05
N CYS A 229 -15.69 -6.91 1.76
CA CYS A 229 -14.69 -7.79 2.34
C CYS A 229 -13.78 -7.08 3.35
N HIS A 230 -13.50 -5.80 3.18
CA HIS A 230 -12.59 -5.02 4.03
C HIS A 230 -13.32 -3.89 4.74
N ASN A 231 -13.01 -3.70 6.04
CA ASN A 231 -13.37 -2.47 6.75
C ASN A 231 -12.27 -1.43 6.53
N PRO A 232 -12.52 -0.32 5.80
CA PRO A 232 -11.48 0.69 5.50
C PRO A 232 -11.01 1.45 6.74
N HIS A 233 -11.72 1.36 7.86
CA HIS A 233 -11.37 2.02 9.13
C HIS A 233 -10.52 1.12 10.05
N GLU A 234 -10.26 -0.13 9.65
CA GLU A 234 -9.47 -1.11 10.40
C GLU A 234 -8.26 -1.58 9.61
N GLU A 235 -7.31 -2.17 10.29
CA GLU A 235 -6.22 -2.87 9.62
C GLU A 235 -6.72 -4.15 8.95
N VAL A 236 -6.14 -4.47 7.80
CA VAL A 236 -6.48 -5.68 7.05
C VAL A 236 -6.06 -6.90 7.86
N SER A 237 -7.01 -7.79 8.16
CA SER A 237 -6.69 -9.04 8.86
C SER A 237 -5.81 -9.95 8.01
N ALA A 238 -4.79 -10.53 8.62
CA ALA A 238 -3.95 -11.57 8.02
C ALA A 238 -4.54 -12.98 8.19
N LYS A 239 -5.62 -13.14 8.98
CA LYS A 239 -6.26 -14.43 9.25
C LYS A 239 -7.25 -14.78 8.15
N ALA A 240 -7.06 -15.94 7.54
CA ALA A 240 -7.90 -16.39 6.43
C ALA A 240 -9.37 -16.58 6.84
N GLU A 241 -9.58 -17.03 8.06
CA GLU A 241 -10.91 -17.34 8.63
C GLU A 241 -11.81 -16.11 8.74
N ASP A 242 -11.24 -14.92 8.92
CA ASP A 242 -12.00 -13.68 9.08
C ASP A 242 -12.77 -13.30 7.79
N TYR A 243 -12.37 -13.89 6.65
CA TYR A 243 -13.02 -13.69 5.35
C TYR A 243 -14.05 -14.75 4.99
N ASP A 244 -14.12 -15.87 5.71
CA ASP A 244 -14.99 -16.99 5.35
C ASP A 244 -16.47 -16.58 5.31
N ALA A 245 -16.94 -15.82 6.30
CA ALA A 245 -18.32 -15.34 6.35
C ALA A 245 -18.68 -14.44 5.14
N LYS A 246 -17.70 -13.72 4.58
CA LYS A 246 -17.90 -12.89 3.38
C LYS A 246 -18.14 -13.75 2.14
N CYS A 247 -17.38 -14.83 1.99
CA CYS A 247 -17.57 -15.81 0.90
C CYS A 247 -18.87 -16.58 1.08
N GLN A 248 -19.16 -17.03 2.29
CA GLN A 248 -20.34 -17.83 2.63
C GLN A 248 -21.65 -17.05 2.48
N ALA A 249 -21.65 -15.75 2.56
CA ALA A 249 -22.83 -14.92 2.32
C ALA A 249 -23.47 -15.21 0.95
N CYS A 250 -22.66 -15.61 -0.06
CA CYS A 250 -23.14 -16.02 -1.37
C CYS A 250 -23.01 -17.54 -1.62
N HIS A 251 -22.05 -18.23 -0.98
CA HIS A 251 -21.70 -19.62 -1.26
C HIS A 251 -22.27 -20.64 -0.25
N ALA A 252 -22.99 -20.23 0.78
CA ALA A 252 -23.49 -21.13 1.83
C ALA A 252 -25.00 -21.40 1.83
N GLY A 253 -25.79 -20.94 0.85
CA GLY A 253 -27.25 -21.12 0.92
C GLY A 253 -28.02 -21.04 -0.40
N GLY A 254 -29.11 -21.81 -0.51
CA GLY A 254 -30.10 -21.74 -1.59
C GLY A 254 -29.59 -22.19 -2.95
N LYS A 255 -29.80 -21.38 -4.00
CA LYS A 255 -29.33 -21.68 -5.37
C LYS A 255 -27.80 -21.79 -5.46
N ALA A 256 -27.07 -21.38 -4.44
CA ALA A 256 -25.60 -21.45 -4.37
C ALA A 256 -25.09 -22.82 -3.84
N GLU A 257 -25.96 -23.74 -3.38
CA GLU A 257 -25.51 -25.10 -3.04
C GLU A 257 -24.85 -25.83 -4.21
N ALA A 258 -25.29 -25.57 -5.43
CA ALA A 258 -24.67 -26.09 -6.64
C ALA A 258 -23.21 -25.58 -6.86
N ASN A 259 -22.84 -24.48 -6.20
CA ASN A 259 -21.50 -23.86 -6.24
C ASN A 259 -20.73 -24.03 -4.91
N ALA A 260 -21.22 -24.86 -4.00
CA ALA A 260 -20.53 -25.13 -2.74
C ALA A 260 -19.17 -25.81 -3.01
N CYS A 261 -18.13 -25.32 -2.34
CA CYS A 261 -16.81 -25.93 -2.44
C CYS A 261 -16.83 -27.37 -1.89
N PRO A 262 -16.47 -28.40 -2.70
CA PRO A 262 -16.46 -29.79 -2.26
C PRO A 262 -15.27 -30.12 -1.34
N VAL A 263 -14.27 -29.23 -1.26
CA VAL A 263 -13.00 -29.49 -0.56
C VAL A 263 -13.03 -28.96 0.87
N SER A 264 -13.50 -27.73 1.10
CA SER A 264 -13.50 -27.09 2.41
C SER A 264 -14.62 -26.07 2.51
N LYS A 265 -15.07 -25.82 3.75
CA LYS A 265 -16.03 -24.75 4.10
C LYS A 265 -15.37 -23.61 4.89
N SER A 266 -14.05 -23.62 5.02
CA SER A 266 -13.30 -22.60 5.76
C SER A 266 -11.97 -22.30 5.07
N LYS A 267 -11.37 -21.16 5.43
CA LYS A 267 -10.11 -20.65 4.86
C LYS A 267 -10.16 -20.50 3.33
N CYS A 268 -11.31 -20.06 2.83
CA CYS A 268 -11.61 -19.96 1.40
C CYS A 268 -10.53 -19.21 0.62
N VAL A 269 -10.05 -18.10 1.18
CA VAL A 269 -9.03 -17.25 0.55
C VAL A 269 -7.67 -17.94 0.35
N THR A 270 -7.36 -18.97 1.12
CA THR A 270 -6.06 -19.69 0.98
C THR A 270 -5.93 -20.43 -0.36
N CYS A 271 -7.06 -20.85 -0.92
CA CYS A 271 -7.11 -21.57 -2.20
C CYS A 271 -7.59 -20.69 -3.35
N HIS A 272 -8.58 -19.81 -3.10
CA HIS A 272 -9.20 -19.01 -4.15
C HIS A 272 -8.50 -17.66 -4.39
N MET A 273 -7.66 -17.21 -3.45
CA MET A 273 -6.84 -15.98 -3.52
C MET A 273 -5.39 -16.32 -3.16
N PRO A 274 -4.67 -17.07 -3.99
CA PRO A 274 -3.33 -17.54 -3.65
C PRO A 274 -2.39 -16.39 -3.36
N LYS A 275 -1.47 -16.61 -2.42
CA LYS A 275 -0.44 -15.64 -2.09
C LYS A 275 0.78 -15.82 -2.98
N ILE A 276 1.14 -14.77 -3.70
CA ILE A 276 2.23 -14.75 -4.68
C ILE A 276 3.28 -13.74 -4.23
N GLU A 277 4.54 -14.16 -4.25
CA GLU A 277 5.68 -13.31 -3.98
C GLU A 277 6.17 -12.65 -5.28
N LEU A 278 6.33 -11.34 -5.24
CA LEU A 278 6.99 -10.62 -6.32
C LEU A 278 8.51 -10.66 -6.12
N PRO A 279 9.30 -10.81 -7.19
CA PRO A 279 10.75 -10.76 -7.10
C PRO A 279 11.24 -9.51 -6.37
N GLY A 280 12.03 -9.68 -5.32
CA GLY A 280 12.53 -8.58 -4.47
C GLY A 280 11.48 -7.91 -3.60
N GLY A 281 10.25 -8.44 -3.55
CA GLY A 281 9.17 -7.86 -2.75
C GLY A 281 9.21 -8.24 -1.27
N HIS A 282 9.91 -9.33 -0.94
CA HIS A 282 10.00 -9.90 0.42
C HIS A 282 8.63 -9.95 1.14
N TYR A 283 7.57 -10.19 0.36
CA TYR A 283 6.21 -10.30 0.85
C TYR A 283 5.33 -11.03 -0.16
N LYS A 284 4.35 -11.79 0.34
CA LYS A 284 3.38 -12.52 -0.48
C LYS A 284 2.06 -11.76 -0.55
N PHE A 285 1.72 -11.28 -1.72
CA PHE A 285 0.47 -10.57 -1.98
C PHE A 285 -0.66 -11.57 -2.27
N SER A 286 -1.82 -11.37 -1.66
CA SER A 286 -3.02 -12.13 -2.00
C SER A 286 -3.53 -11.70 -3.37
N ASP A 287 -3.73 -12.66 -4.27
CA ASP A 287 -4.28 -12.41 -5.59
C ASP A 287 -5.78 -12.17 -5.51
N HIS A 288 -6.22 -10.96 -5.83
CA HIS A 288 -7.65 -10.59 -5.85
C HIS A 288 -8.39 -11.04 -7.12
N HIS A 289 -7.71 -11.73 -8.03
CA HIS A 289 -8.37 -12.50 -9.08
C HIS A 289 -8.93 -13.80 -8.48
N ILE A 290 -10.12 -13.71 -7.90
CA ILE A 290 -10.78 -14.81 -7.18
C ILE A 290 -11.22 -15.88 -8.17
N ARG A 291 -10.68 -17.09 -8.04
CA ARG A 291 -10.91 -18.20 -8.98
C ARG A 291 -10.66 -19.56 -8.34
N ILE A 292 -11.02 -20.62 -9.04
CA ILE A 292 -10.53 -21.95 -8.72
C ILE A 292 -9.09 -22.04 -9.24
N VAL A 293 -8.14 -22.18 -8.34
CA VAL A 293 -6.70 -22.32 -8.67
C VAL A 293 -6.36 -23.80 -8.73
N ARG A 294 -5.74 -24.22 -9.83
CA ARG A 294 -5.28 -25.59 -10.03
C ARG A 294 -3.76 -25.64 -10.04
N ALA A 295 -3.22 -26.75 -9.50
CA ALA A 295 -1.77 -26.94 -9.49
C ALA A 295 -1.24 -27.00 -10.95
N GLY A 296 -0.17 -26.25 -11.22
CA GLY A 296 0.46 -26.19 -12.53
C GLY A 296 -0.18 -25.24 -13.55
N GLU A 297 -1.33 -24.60 -13.23
CA GLU A 297 -1.86 -23.55 -14.08
C GLU A 297 -1.05 -22.26 -13.92
N PRO A 298 -0.71 -21.58 -15.04
CA PRO A 298 -0.08 -20.28 -14.98
C PRO A 298 -1.00 -19.25 -14.32
N TYR A 299 -0.43 -18.31 -13.61
CA TYR A 299 -1.22 -17.20 -13.09
C TYR A 299 -1.71 -16.31 -14.24
N PRO A 300 -3.00 -15.99 -14.30
CA PRO A 300 -3.54 -15.11 -15.34
C PRO A 300 -2.94 -13.70 -15.20
N GLY A 301 -2.68 -13.11 -16.35
CA GLY A 301 -2.21 -11.73 -16.49
C GLY A 301 -3.25 -10.67 -16.08
#